data_081ca29081b7a6483e0f3f356560796e
#
_entry.id   081ca29081b7a6483e0f3f356560796e
#
_cell.length_a   1.000
_cell.length_b   1.000
_cell.length_c   1.000
_cell.angle_alpha   90.00
_cell.angle_beta   90.00
_cell.angle_gamma   90.00
#
_symmetry.space_group_name_H-M   'P 1'
#
loop_
_entity.id
_entity.type
_entity.pdbx_description
1 polymer ?
#
loop_
_entity_poly.entity_id
_entity_poly.type
_entity_poly.pdbx_seq_one_letter_code
_entity_poly.pdbx_strand_id
1 'polypeptide(L)'
;MDDLKTPHESGKGVVGGAGIYSSIASSLFTETALVAAIGYDFPADFIDKIESKGIDIKSVRKLEYPTFHWSGEYKRDMAQAITHETDFQINEHYDWEIEKEHRKTKSLLLCNNDPNIQRRVLEQMDSEIIAMDTMNLWIDIAKETLDDVVSQVDILFINDAEAQLYSNSENLDEAAQKLLSKGPQYIIIKKGEHGASLYTVDSVSHLPAFAVKKFVDPTGAGDSFAGATMGYLTNVEALDKYSLIVAMNYGAAVASITVEGFGTTRIMDLSKPEVEERFQKLSGGPGRI
;
A
#
# COMPACT_ATOMS: atom_id res chain seq x y z
N MET A 1 2.04 -13.38 -6.89
CA MET A 1 3.29 -13.84 -7.56
C MET A 1 3.51 -12.98 -8.80
N ASP A 2 4.72 -12.48 -9.03
CA ASP A 2 4.95 -11.47 -10.05
C ASP A 2 6.04 -11.92 -11.03
N ASP A 3 5.81 -11.69 -12.33
CA ASP A 3 6.83 -11.74 -13.36
C ASP A 3 7.30 -10.31 -13.62
N LEU A 4 8.42 -9.94 -13.00
CA LEU A 4 8.94 -8.58 -12.98
C LEU A 4 10.10 -8.39 -13.93
N LYS A 5 10.11 -7.24 -14.61
CA LYS A 5 11.25 -6.78 -15.38
C LYS A 5 11.50 -5.30 -15.16
N THR A 6 12.71 -4.98 -14.71
CA THR A 6 13.22 -3.61 -14.62
C THR A 6 14.40 -3.44 -15.57
N PRO A 7 14.91 -2.22 -15.81
CA PRO A 7 16.15 -2.02 -16.58
C PRO A 7 17.38 -2.69 -15.96
N HIS A 8 17.31 -3.07 -14.68
CA HIS A 8 18.44 -3.58 -13.90
C HIS A 8 18.36 -5.09 -13.67
N GLU A 9 17.16 -5.64 -13.54
CA GLU A 9 16.94 -7.03 -13.14
C GLU A 9 15.61 -7.56 -13.67
N SER A 10 15.50 -8.89 -13.78
CA SER A 10 14.24 -9.54 -14.12
C SER A 10 14.08 -10.86 -13.35
N GLY A 11 12.86 -11.19 -12.99
CA GLY A 11 12.53 -12.44 -12.29
C GLY A 11 11.14 -12.91 -12.65
N LYS A 12 10.94 -14.24 -12.60
CA LYS A 12 9.63 -14.89 -12.75
C LYS A 12 9.23 -15.52 -11.44
N GLY A 13 7.94 -15.48 -11.14
CA GLY A 13 7.40 -16.03 -9.92
C GLY A 13 8.01 -15.39 -8.66
N VAL A 14 8.33 -14.11 -8.72
CA VAL A 14 8.82 -13.33 -7.56
C VAL A 14 7.65 -13.13 -6.59
N VAL A 15 7.88 -13.38 -5.29
CA VAL A 15 6.86 -13.07 -4.31
C VAL A 15 6.67 -11.56 -4.22
N GLY A 16 5.43 -11.13 -4.35
CA GLY A 16 5.01 -9.74 -4.30
C GLY A 16 3.58 -9.64 -3.78
N GLY A 17 2.88 -8.60 -4.20
CA GLY A 17 1.51 -8.31 -3.85
C GLY A 17 1.37 -7.28 -2.73
N ALA A 18 0.38 -6.41 -2.87
CA ALA A 18 0.16 -5.25 -2.01
C ALA A 18 0.07 -5.61 -0.52
N GLY A 19 -0.63 -6.71 -0.17
CA GLY A 19 -0.74 -7.16 1.21
C GLY A 19 0.58 -7.57 1.84
N ILE A 20 1.50 -8.17 1.07
CA ILE A 20 2.82 -8.59 1.55
C ILE A 20 3.67 -7.36 1.89
N TYR A 21 3.81 -6.42 0.96
CA TYR A 21 4.59 -5.20 1.18
C TYR A 21 4.03 -4.38 2.34
N SER A 22 2.71 -4.18 2.37
CA SER A 22 2.05 -3.39 3.39
C SER A 22 2.16 -4.02 4.79
N SER A 23 1.96 -5.34 4.90
CA SER A 23 2.03 -6.03 6.20
C SER A 23 3.44 -6.05 6.77
N ILE A 24 4.47 -6.27 5.95
CA ILE A 24 5.88 -6.19 6.39
C ILE A 24 6.21 -4.77 6.86
N ALA A 25 5.80 -3.75 6.12
CA ALA A 25 6.01 -2.36 6.48
C ALA A 25 5.30 -1.98 7.79
N SER A 26 4.04 -2.40 7.95
CA SER A 26 3.22 -2.13 9.15
C SER A 26 3.78 -2.83 10.41
N SER A 27 4.28 -4.06 10.26
CA SER A 27 4.78 -4.88 11.40
C SER A 27 5.94 -4.25 12.16
N LEU A 28 6.63 -3.27 11.59
CA LEU A 28 7.64 -2.48 12.31
C LEU A 28 7.07 -1.59 13.40
N PHE A 29 5.81 -1.22 13.30
CA PHE A 29 5.17 -0.22 14.15
C PHE A 29 4.12 -0.81 15.08
N THR A 30 3.42 -1.86 14.65
CA THR A 30 2.28 -2.43 15.38
C THR A 30 2.13 -3.92 15.12
N GLU A 31 1.39 -4.60 15.98
CA GLU A 31 0.89 -5.95 15.69
C GLU A 31 0.04 -5.88 14.40
N THR A 32 0.35 -6.79 13.48
CA THR A 32 -0.22 -6.75 12.13
C THR A 32 -0.78 -8.12 11.77
N ALA A 33 -2.01 -8.15 11.27
CA ALA A 33 -2.62 -9.33 10.68
C ALA A 33 -2.76 -9.15 9.16
N LEU A 34 -2.52 -10.21 8.40
CA LEU A 34 -2.68 -10.25 6.95
C LEU A 34 -3.93 -11.07 6.57
N VAL A 35 -4.82 -10.44 5.80
CA VAL A 35 -5.95 -11.12 5.14
C VAL A 35 -5.60 -11.29 3.66
N ALA A 36 -5.47 -12.52 3.20
CA ALA A 36 -5.09 -12.81 1.82
C ALA A 36 -5.52 -14.20 1.37
N ALA A 37 -5.61 -14.42 0.05
CA ALA A 37 -5.68 -15.72 -0.57
C ALA A 37 -4.35 -16.04 -1.25
N ILE A 38 -3.84 -17.26 -1.05
CA ILE A 38 -2.66 -17.81 -1.72
C ILE A 38 -3.00 -19.14 -2.37
N GLY A 39 -2.34 -19.43 -3.45
CA GLY A 39 -2.54 -20.67 -4.20
C GLY A 39 -1.61 -21.80 -3.78
N TYR A 40 -1.75 -22.93 -4.48
CA TYR A 40 -0.91 -24.12 -4.26
C TYR A 40 0.56 -23.88 -4.63
N ASP A 41 0.83 -22.88 -5.47
CA ASP A 41 2.15 -22.49 -6.02
C ASP A 41 2.89 -21.45 -5.17
N PHE A 42 2.25 -20.92 -4.11
CA PHE A 42 2.89 -19.94 -3.23
C PHE A 42 4.02 -20.61 -2.40
N PRO A 43 5.24 -20.02 -2.35
CA PRO A 43 6.37 -20.63 -1.65
C PRO A 43 6.11 -20.77 -0.15
N ALA A 44 6.14 -22.02 0.35
CA ALA A 44 5.86 -22.30 1.77
C ALA A 44 6.89 -21.65 2.71
N ASP A 45 8.16 -21.60 2.33
CA ASP A 45 9.22 -20.95 3.12
C ASP A 45 9.03 -19.46 3.24
N PHE A 46 8.28 -18.84 2.33
CA PHE A 46 7.97 -17.41 2.43
C PHE A 46 6.88 -17.13 3.48
N ILE A 47 5.94 -18.06 3.66
CA ILE A 47 4.96 -17.99 4.75
C ILE A 47 5.66 -17.97 6.10
N ASP A 48 6.61 -18.90 6.32
CA ASP A 48 7.40 -18.96 7.56
C ASP A 48 8.17 -17.65 7.80
N LYS A 49 8.69 -17.03 6.73
CA LYS A 49 9.37 -15.72 6.81
C LYS A 49 8.43 -14.60 7.23
N ILE A 50 7.19 -14.57 6.74
CA ILE A 50 6.18 -13.58 7.14
C ILE A 50 5.83 -13.75 8.62
N GLU A 51 5.57 -14.98 9.07
CA GLU A 51 5.29 -15.28 10.47
C GLU A 51 6.48 -14.88 11.38
N SER A 52 7.72 -15.11 10.92
CA SER A 52 8.93 -14.71 11.67
C SER A 52 9.06 -13.20 11.87
N LYS A 53 8.35 -12.38 11.07
CA LYS A 53 8.23 -10.93 11.25
C LYS A 53 7.16 -10.54 12.29
N GLY A 54 6.47 -11.52 12.89
CA GLY A 54 5.39 -11.28 13.84
C GLY A 54 4.06 -10.92 13.19
N ILE A 55 3.91 -11.20 11.89
CA ILE A 55 2.66 -10.95 11.16
C ILE A 55 1.72 -12.15 11.38
N ASP A 56 0.52 -11.89 11.89
CA ASP A 56 -0.51 -12.92 12.07
C ASP A 56 -1.15 -13.27 10.71
N ILE A 57 -1.05 -14.54 10.32
CA ILE A 57 -1.52 -15.05 9.03
C ILE A 57 -2.77 -15.94 9.14
N LYS A 58 -3.45 -15.97 10.30
CA LYS A 58 -4.64 -16.82 10.50
C LYS A 58 -5.76 -16.53 9.51
N SER A 59 -5.83 -15.32 8.97
CA SER A 59 -6.76 -14.95 7.91
C SER A 59 -6.18 -15.09 6.49
N VAL A 60 -5.02 -15.74 6.34
CA VAL A 60 -4.51 -16.16 5.03
C VAL A 60 -5.07 -17.54 4.68
N ARG A 61 -5.72 -17.66 3.53
CA ARG A 61 -6.30 -18.92 3.04
C ARG A 61 -5.50 -19.48 1.89
N LYS A 62 -5.14 -20.75 1.99
CA LYS A 62 -4.53 -21.50 0.88
C LYS A 62 -5.61 -22.23 0.10
N LEU A 63 -5.67 -21.96 -1.19
CA LEU A 63 -6.67 -22.51 -2.11
C LEU A 63 -6.02 -23.44 -3.16
N GLU A 64 -6.83 -24.30 -3.77
CA GLU A 64 -6.43 -25.24 -4.83
C GLU A 64 -6.40 -24.56 -6.23
N TYR A 65 -6.10 -23.27 -6.26
CA TYR A 65 -5.95 -22.43 -7.45
C TYR A 65 -4.55 -21.83 -7.50
N PRO A 66 -4.06 -21.35 -8.66
CA PRO A 66 -2.83 -20.58 -8.70
C PRO A 66 -2.96 -19.29 -7.88
N THR A 67 -1.87 -18.84 -7.26
CA THR A 67 -1.82 -17.54 -6.60
C THR A 67 -2.07 -16.42 -7.64
N PHE A 68 -2.67 -15.32 -7.21
CA PHE A 68 -2.72 -14.10 -8.00
C PHE A 68 -1.39 -13.85 -8.70
N HIS A 69 -1.43 -13.62 -10.01
CA HIS A 69 -0.24 -13.40 -10.81
C HIS A 69 -0.34 -12.08 -11.57
N TRP A 70 0.73 -11.31 -11.50
CA TRP A 70 0.90 -10.10 -12.28
C TRP A 70 2.19 -10.18 -13.08
N SER A 71 2.14 -9.82 -14.36
CA SER A 71 3.30 -9.72 -15.23
C SER A 71 3.43 -8.30 -15.75
N GLY A 72 4.58 -7.70 -15.52
CA GLY A 72 4.82 -6.35 -15.97
C GLY A 72 6.27 -5.94 -16.05
N GLU A 73 6.49 -4.83 -16.75
CA GLU A 73 7.82 -4.25 -16.90
C GLU A 73 7.84 -2.75 -16.60
N TYR A 74 8.96 -2.31 -16.07
CA TYR A 74 9.29 -0.90 -15.94
C TYR A 74 10.29 -0.49 -17.02
N LYS A 75 10.01 0.62 -17.69
CA LYS A 75 10.93 1.22 -18.65
C LYS A 75 12.07 1.96 -17.94
N ARG A 76 12.94 2.57 -18.71
CA ARG A 76 14.17 3.22 -18.22
C ARG A 76 13.91 4.31 -17.17
N ASP A 77 12.79 5.00 -17.25
CA ASP A 77 12.36 6.03 -16.28
C ASP A 77 11.77 5.44 -14.99
N MET A 78 11.39 4.16 -15.02
CA MET A 78 10.76 3.42 -13.91
C MET A 78 9.58 4.14 -13.22
N ALA A 79 8.95 5.07 -13.92
CA ALA A 79 7.87 5.89 -13.37
C ALA A 79 6.55 5.11 -13.29
N GLN A 80 6.26 4.29 -14.31
CA GLN A 80 5.02 3.51 -14.38
C GLN A 80 5.31 2.11 -14.90
N ALA A 81 4.60 1.13 -14.33
CA ALA A 81 4.60 -0.24 -14.82
C ALA A 81 3.77 -0.35 -16.09
N ILE A 82 4.27 -1.13 -17.06
CA ILE A 82 3.48 -1.62 -18.18
C ILE A 82 3.01 -3.02 -17.82
N THR A 83 1.72 -3.17 -17.57
CA THR A 83 1.11 -4.46 -17.29
C THR A 83 0.96 -5.25 -18.60
N HIS A 84 1.46 -6.47 -18.63
CA HIS A 84 1.31 -7.42 -19.73
C HIS A 84 0.17 -8.40 -19.46
N GLU A 85 0.07 -8.90 -18.23
CA GLU A 85 -0.93 -9.89 -17.82
C GLU A 85 -1.28 -9.72 -16.35
N THR A 86 -2.53 -10.02 -16.02
CA THR A 86 -3.00 -10.11 -14.64
C THR A 86 -3.96 -11.31 -14.55
N ASP A 87 -3.61 -12.31 -13.74
CA ASP A 87 -4.47 -13.44 -13.41
C ASP A 87 -4.94 -13.30 -11.95
N PHE A 88 -6.23 -13.04 -11.79
CA PHE A 88 -6.88 -12.88 -10.49
C PHE A 88 -7.96 -13.93 -10.22
N GLN A 89 -7.92 -15.09 -10.91
CA GLN A 89 -8.93 -16.17 -10.74
C GLN A 89 -9.09 -16.59 -9.28
N ILE A 90 -8.01 -16.63 -8.51
CA ILE A 90 -8.07 -17.00 -7.09
C ILE A 90 -9.05 -16.12 -6.29
N ASN A 91 -9.21 -14.86 -6.68
CA ASN A 91 -10.10 -13.92 -6.01
C ASN A 91 -11.58 -14.28 -6.15
N GLU A 92 -11.95 -14.99 -7.23
CA GLU A 92 -13.31 -15.46 -7.50
C GLU A 92 -13.69 -16.69 -6.66
N HIS A 93 -12.68 -17.40 -6.16
CA HIS A 93 -12.83 -18.68 -5.46
C HIS A 93 -12.65 -18.57 -3.94
N TYR A 94 -12.50 -17.36 -3.43
CA TYR A 94 -12.39 -17.10 -2.00
C TYR A 94 -13.54 -16.22 -1.51
N ASP A 95 -14.18 -16.65 -0.42
CA ASP A 95 -15.29 -15.93 0.20
C ASP A 95 -14.84 -14.71 1.03
N TRP A 96 -13.54 -14.57 1.27
CA TRP A 96 -12.92 -13.48 2.05
C TRP A 96 -13.47 -13.38 3.47
N GLU A 97 -13.74 -14.51 4.09
CA GLU A 97 -14.12 -14.57 5.50
C GLU A 97 -12.91 -14.24 6.39
N ILE A 98 -13.08 -13.25 7.27
CA ILE A 98 -12.05 -12.79 8.19
C ILE A 98 -12.24 -13.51 9.54
N GLU A 99 -11.14 -13.98 10.13
CA GLU A 99 -11.19 -14.54 11.48
C GLU A 99 -11.80 -13.56 12.48
N LYS A 100 -12.64 -14.05 13.38
CA LYS A 100 -13.39 -13.20 14.30
C LYS A 100 -12.50 -12.29 15.15
N GLU A 101 -11.32 -12.78 15.53
CA GLU A 101 -10.33 -12.01 16.30
C GLU A 101 -9.73 -10.85 15.54
N HIS A 102 -9.72 -10.89 14.20
CA HIS A 102 -9.22 -9.84 13.34
C HIS A 102 -10.28 -8.82 12.92
N ARG A 103 -11.57 -9.05 13.21
CA ARG A 103 -12.66 -8.17 12.77
C ARG A 103 -12.73 -6.85 13.52
N LYS A 104 -12.09 -6.76 14.69
CA LYS A 104 -12.04 -5.53 15.48
C LYS A 104 -10.58 -5.08 15.62
N THR A 105 -10.23 -4.01 14.93
CA THR A 105 -8.88 -3.46 14.90
C THR A 105 -8.92 -1.94 15.00
N LYS A 106 -7.86 -1.32 15.48
CA LYS A 106 -7.77 0.14 15.48
C LYS A 106 -7.64 0.71 14.09
N SER A 107 -6.90 0.03 13.20
CA SER A 107 -6.71 0.48 11.82
C SER A 107 -6.88 -0.67 10.82
N LEU A 108 -7.47 -0.36 9.68
CA LEU A 108 -7.63 -1.24 8.52
C LEU A 108 -7.01 -0.57 7.30
N LEU A 109 -6.18 -1.30 6.57
CA LEU A 109 -5.72 -0.92 5.24
C LEU A 109 -6.30 -1.90 4.21
N LEU A 110 -7.22 -1.42 3.40
CA LEU A 110 -7.69 -2.11 2.20
C LEU A 110 -6.63 -1.90 1.10
N CYS A 111 -5.71 -2.84 1.02
CA CYS A 111 -4.66 -2.82 0.00
C CYS A 111 -5.27 -2.85 -1.41
N ASN A 112 -4.48 -2.44 -2.42
CA ASN A 112 -4.90 -2.52 -3.81
C ASN A 112 -5.40 -3.92 -4.17
N ASN A 113 -6.69 -4.03 -4.46
CA ASN A 113 -7.40 -5.27 -4.88
C ASN A 113 -8.73 -4.88 -5.55
N ASP A 114 -9.45 -5.90 -6.07
CA ASP A 114 -10.82 -5.73 -6.59
C ASP A 114 -11.71 -5.01 -5.55
N PRO A 115 -12.35 -3.90 -5.91
CA PRO A 115 -13.26 -3.18 -5.02
C PRO A 115 -14.39 -4.03 -4.43
N ASN A 116 -14.82 -5.08 -5.12
CA ASN A 116 -15.81 -6.02 -4.55
C ASN A 116 -15.24 -6.79 -3.37
N ILE A 117 -13.95 -7.14 -3.40
CA ILE A 117 -13.25 -7.79 -2.29
C ILE A 117 -13.05 -6.78 -1.15
N GLN A 118 -12.58 -5.58 -1.46
CA GLN A 118 -12.41 -4.52 -0.48
C GLN A 118 -13.72 -4.23 0.28
N ARG A 119 -14.84 -4.17 -0.43
CA ARG A 119 -16.19 -4.00 0.16
C ARG A 119 -16.56 -5.16 1.08
N ARG A 120 -16.37 -6.42 0.65
CA ARG A 120 -16.65 -7.61 1.49
C ARG A 120 -15.82 -7.65 2.76
N VAL A 121 -14.55 -7.20 2.69
CA VAL A 121 -13.69 -7.05 3.86
C VAL A 121 -14.24 -5.96 4.76
N LEU A 122 -14.54 -4.78 4.21
CA LEU A 122 -15.04 -3.64 4.95
C LEU A 122 -16.34 -3.95 5.72
N GLU A 123 -17.28 -4.67 5.10
CA GLU A 123 -18.53 -5.10 5.72
C GLU A 123 -18.35 -5.99 6.97
N GLN A 124 -17.20 -6.61 7.15
CA GLN A 124 -16.90 -7.50 8.28
C GLN A 124 -16.07 -6.82 9.39
N MET A 125 -15.48 -5.65 9.10
CA MET A 125 -14.52 -5.01 9.98
C MET A 125 -15.15 -3.92 10.83
N ASP A 126 -14.69 -3.82 12.09
CA ASP A 126 -14.98 -2.74 13.04
C ASP A 126 -13.65 -2.06 13.36
N SER A 127 -13.32 -1.01 12.60
CA SER A 127 -12.05 -0.29 12.71
C SER A 127 -12.27 1.21 12.89
N GLU A 128 -11.41 1.83 13.72
CA GLU A 128 -11.49 3.27 14.03
C GLU A 128 -10.89 4.13 12.90
N ILE A 129 -9.88 3.62 12.18
CA ILE A 129 -9.20 4.29 11.07
C ILE A 129 -9.22 3.34 9.88
N ILE A 130 -9.87 3.76 8.81
CA ILE A 130 -9.99 2.95 7.60
C ILE A 130 -9.29 3.68 6.46
N ALA A 131 -8.36 2.98 5.82
CA ALA A 131 -7.69 3.48 4.64
C ALA A 131 -7.78 2.49 3.48
N MET A 132 -7.67 2.99 2.27
CA MET A 132 -7.57 2.14 1.09
C MET A 132 -6.51 2.63 0.10
N ASP A 133 -6.02 1.70 -0.69
CA ASP A 133 -5.24 1.96 -1.91
C ASP A 133 -5.97 1.36 -3.12
N THR A 134 -5.68 1.87 -4.32
CA THR A 134 -6.31 1.43 -5.57
C THR A 134 -5.28 1.46 -6.71
N MET A 135 -5.73 1.12 -7.92
CA MET A 135 -4.95 1.26 -9.14
C MET A 135 -5.83 1.62 -10.34
N ASN A 136 -5.19 2.02 -11.43
CA ASN A 136 -5.86 2.41 -12.68
C ASN A 136 -6.84 1.36 -13.20
N LEU A 137 -6.52 0.06 -13.11
CA LEU A 137 -7.41 -1.01 -13.55
C LEU A 137 -8.81 -0.89 -12.93
N TRP A 138 -8.88 -0.73 -11.61
CA TRP A 138 -10.16 -0.67 -10.92
C TRP A 138 -10.92 0.63 -11.17
N ILE A 139 -10.19 1.73 -11.40
CA ILE A 139 -10.76 3.01 -11.82
C ILE A 139 -11.47 2.86 -13.19
N ASP A 140 -10.90 2.04 -14.08
CA ASP A 140 -11.42 1.84 -15.42
C ASP A 140 -12.60 0.84 -15.46
N ILE A 141 -12.48 -0.30 -14.74
CA ILE A 141 -13.45 -1.42 -14.92
C ILE A 141 -14.45 -1.60 -13.78
N ALA A 142 -14.20 -1.01 -12.60
CA ALA A 142 -15.02 -1.23 -11.38
C ALA A 142 -15.39 0.08 -10.66
N LYS A 143 -15.51 1.18 -11.40
CA LYS A 143 -15.65 2.54 -10.86
C LYS A 143 -16.80 2.71 -9.87
N GLU A 144 -17.96 2.13 -10.13
CA GLU A 144 -19.15 2.25 -9.24
C GLU A 144 -18.88 1.60 -7.88
N THR A 145 -18.32 0.39 -7.87
CA THR A 145 -17.96 -0.30 -6.61
C THR A 145 -16.81 0.41 -5.92
N LEU A 146 -15.84 0.93 -6.67
CA LEU A 146 -14.75 1.73 -6.13
C LEU A 146 -15.27 3.00 -5.45
N ASP A 147 -16.20 3.72 -6.08
CA ASP A 147 -16.84 4.90 -5.51
C ASP A 147 -17.58 4.58 -4.20
N ASP A 148 -18.22 3.42 -4.11
CA ASP A 148 -18.89 2.95 -2.89
C ASP A 148 -17.88 2.71 -1.76
N VAL A 149 -16.78 2.00 -2.03
CA VAL A 149 -15.73 1.74 -1.01
C VAL A 149 -15.04 3.04 -0.60
N VAL A 150 -14.68 3.90 -1.55
CA VAL A 150 -14.04 5.20 -1.28
C VAL A 150 -14.90 6.06 -0.35
N SER A 151 -16.22 6.00 -0.49
CA SER A 151 -17.14 6.80 0.36
C SER A 151 -17.14 6.38 1.83
N GLN A 152 -16.56 5.23 2.18
CA GLN A 152 -16.60 4.62 3.50
C GLN A 152 -15.23 4.61 4.21
N VAL A 153 -14.19 5.20 3.61
CA VAL A 153 -12.85 5.23 4.20
C VAL A 153 -12.46 6.64 4.65
N ASP A 154 -11.57 6.71 5.63
CA ASP A 154 -11.03 7.98 6.13
C ASP A 154 -9.90 8.51 5.26
N ILE A 155 -9.06 7.60 4.73
CA ILE A 155 -7.86 7.92 3.97
C ILE A 155 -7.86 7.17 2.64
N LEU A 156 -7.68 7.91 1.53
CA LEU A 156 -7.40 7.32 0.22
C LEU A 156 -5.93 7.54 -0.14
N PHE A 157 -5.18 6.45 -0.31
CA PHE A 157 -3.88 6.44 -0.97
C PHE A 157 -4.08 6.28 -2.47
N ILE A 158 -3.38 7.08 -3.26
CA ILE A 158 -3.49 7.04 -4.72
C ILE A 158 -2.21 7.64 -5.32
N ASN A 159 -1.79 7.23 -6.51
CA ASN A 159 -0.71 7.93 -7.19
C ASN A 159 -1.23 9.11 -8.02
N ASP A 160 -0.34 9.94 -8.52
CA ASP A 160 -0.69 11.15 -9.27
C ASP A 160 -1.45 10.86 -10.57
N ALA A 161 -1.01 9.88 -11.34
CA ALA A 161 -1.68 9.47 -12.59
C ALA A 161 -3.08 8.88 -12.32
N GLU A 162 -3.21 8.06 -11.30
CA GLU A 162 -4.49 7.49 -10.85
C GLU A 162 -5.43 8.59 -10.34
N ALA A 163 -4.93 9.56 -9.57
CA ALA A 163 -5.72 10.70 -9.08
C ALA A 163 -6.27 11.53 -10.24
N GLN A 164 -5.45 11.80 -11.26
CA GLN A 164 -5.87 12.49 -12.48
C GLN A 164 -6.92 11.68 -13.25
N LEU A 165 -6.70 10.38 -13.44
CA LEU A 165 -7.62 9.47 -14.12
C LEU A 165 -8.98 9.41 -13.39
N TYR A 166 -8.95 9.14 -12.08
CA TYR A 166 -10.15 8.93 -11.28
C TYR A 166 -11.01 10.18 -11.12
N SER A 167 -10.37 11.35 -11.03
CA SER A 167 -11.06 12.64 -10.92
C SER A 167 -11.43 13.27 -12.26
N ASN A 168 -10.89 12.75 -13.36
CA ASN A 168 -10.92 13.37 -14.68
C ASN A 168 -10.44 14.84 -14.62
N SER A 169 -9.25 15.07 -14.02
CA SER A 169 -8.62 16.38 -13.91
C SER A 169 -7.11 16.27 -13.99
N GLU A 170 -6.45 17.04 -14.84
CA GLU A 170 -5.00 17.10 -14.96
C GLU A 170 -4.34 17.85 -13.77
N ASN A 171 -5.10 18.71 -13.10
CA ASN A 171 -4.63 19.46 -11.94
C ASN A 171 -4.80 18.63 -10.66
N LEU A 172 -3.71 18.34 -9.96
CA LEU A 172 -3.74 17.49 -8.75
C LEU A 172 -4.50 18.12 -7.58
N ASP A 173 -4.53 19.44 -7.46
CA ASP A 173 -5.28 20.11 -6.39
C ASP A 173 -6.80 19.97 -6.65
N GLU A 174 -7.23 20.15 -7.91
CA GLU A 174 -8.62 19.88 -8.30
C GLU A 174 -8.97 18.39 -8.16
N ALA A 175 -8.05 17.51 -8.56
CA ALA A 175 -8.22 16.07 -8.43
C ALA A 175 -8.47 15.70 -6.97
N ALA A 176 -7.63 16.18 -6.07
CA ALA A 176 -7.75 15.91 -4.64
C ALA A 176 -9.08 16.43 -4.06
N GLN A 177 -9.52 17.63 -4.43
CA GLN A 177 -10.81 18.19 -3.97
C GLN A 177 -12.00 17.35 -4.45
N LYS A 178 -11.97 16.89 -5.70
CA LYS A 178 -13.01 15.98 -6.23
C LYS A 178 -13.02 14.64 -5.49
N LEU A 179 -11.84 14.10 -5.15
CA LEU A 179 -11.72 12.85 -4.40
C LEU A 179 -12.17 13.01 -2.93
N LEU A 180 -11.82 14.12 -2.28
CA LEU A 180 -12.33 14.48 -0.95
C LEU A 180 -13.87 14.54 -0.93
N SER A 181 -14.47 15.09 -1.98
CA SER A 181 -15.94 15.19 -2.09
C SER A 181 -16.66 13.83 -2.21
N LYS A 182 -15.92 12.72 -2.43
CA LYS A 182 -16.46 11.35 -2.48
C LYS A 182 -16.60 10.70 -1.10
N GLY A 183 -15.97 11.22 -0.05
CA GLY A 183 -16.11 10.69 1.31
C GLY A 183 -14.87 10.79 2.19
N PRO A 184 -13.67 10.47 1.71
CA PRO A 184 -12.48 10.48 2.54
C PRO A 184 -12.21 11.85 3.17
N GLN A 185 -11.71 11.84 4.40
CA GLN A 185 -11.26 13.07 5.08
C GLN A 185 -9.86 13.49 4.60
N TYR A 186 -9.08 12.52 4.11
CA TYR A 186 -7.69 12.71 3.71
C TYR A 186 -7.41 12.01 2.39
N ILE A 187 -6.78 12.74 1.46
CA ILE A 187 -6.25 12.17 0.22
C ILE A 187 -4.72 12.25 0.28
N ILE A 188 -4.05 11.13 0.12
CA ILE A 188 -2.60 11.05 0.05
C ILE A 188 -2.20 10.71 -1.38
N ILE A 189 -1.68 11.71 -2.10
CA ILE A 189 -1.20 11.51 -3.47
C ILE A 189 0.29 11.19 -3.45
N LYS A 190 0.63 9.97 -3.85
CA LYS A 190 2.00 9.45 -4.00
C LYS A 190 2.57 9.94 -5.34
N LYS A 191 3.78 10.52 -5.36
CA LYS A 191 4.40 11.14 -6.56
C LYS A 191 5.81 10.62 -6.82
N GLY A 192 6.09 9.38 -6.45
CA GLY A 192 7.38 8.72 -6.64
C GLY A 192 8.55 9.54 -6.08
N GLU A 193 9.53 9.86 -6.91
CA GLU A 193 10.70 10.65 -6.53
C GLU A 193 10.38 12.09 -6.10
N HIS A 194 9.18 12.58 -6.41
CA HIS A 194 8.70 13.90 -6.00
C HIS A 194 7.99 13.89 -4.63
N GLY A 195 8.02 12.76 -3.92
CA GLY A 195 7.45 12.59 -2.59
C GLY A 195 5.96 12.34 -2.58
N ALA A 196 5.25 12.93 -1.62
CA ALA A 196 3.81 12.76 -1.47
C ALA A 196 3.13 14.06 -1.02
N SER A 197 1.84 14.18 -1.27
CA SER A 197 1.04 15.30 -0.82
C SER A 197 -0.16 14.81 -0.02
N LEU A 198 -0.38 15.42 1.14
CA LEU A 198 -1.57 15.24 1.97
C LEU A 198 -2.55 16.37 1.70
N TYR A 199 -3.75 16.03 1.28
CA TYR A 199 -4.84 16.97 1.06
C TYR A 199 -5.94 16.78 2.10
N THR A 200 -6.43 17.88 2.60
CA THR A 200 -7.67 18.00 3.38
C THR A 200 -8.59 18.99 2.68
N VAL A 201 -9.81 19.17 3.19
CA VAL A 201 -10.74 20.18 2.65
C VAL A 201 -10.12 21.58 2.63
N ASP A 202 -9.33 21.91 3.66
CA ASP A 202 -8.86 23.29 3.87
C ASP A 202 -7.36 23.50 3.55
N SER A 203 -6.60 22.42 3.29
CA SER A 203 -5.15 22.54 3.18
C SER A 203 -4.47 21.45 2.38
N VAL A 204 -3.28 21.75 1.88
CA VAL A 204 -2.33 20.80 1.32
C VAL A 204 -1.00 20.85 2.05
N SER A 205 -0.36 19.70 2.22
CA SER A 205 1.00 19.59 2.75
C SER A 205 1.83 18.71 1.82
N HIS A 206 3.00 19.19 1.43
CA HIS A 206 3.90 18.46 0.54
C HIS A 206 5.08 17.90 1.34
N LEU A 207 5.34 16.60 1.20
CA LEU A 207 6.45 15.91 1.83
C LEU A 207 7.43 15.47 0.74
N PRO A 208 8.74 15.64 0.94
CA PRO A 208 9.74 15.21 -0.02
C PRO A 208 9.89 13.68 -0.02
N ALA A 209 10.36 13.12 -1.11
CA ALA A 209 10.90 11.76 -1.11
C ALA A 209 12.29 11.72 -0.45
N PHE A 210 12.64 10.57 0.12
CA PHE A 210 14.01 10.32 0.53
C PHE A 210 14.87 9.99 -0.70
N ALA A 211 15.96 10.74 -0.91
CA ALA A 211 16.86 10.52 -2.03
C ALA A 211 17.65 9.21 -1.84
N VAL A 212 17.36 8.21 -2.64
CA VAL A 212 18.05 6.91 -2.63
C VAL A 212 19.33 6.95 -3.46
N LYS A 213 20.33 6.19 -3.04
CA LYS A 213 21.59 6.06 -3.80
C LYS A 213 21.49 5.06 -4.94
N LYS A 214 20.65 4.06 -4.78
CA LYS A 214 20.45 2.98 -5.73
C LYS A 214 18.95 2.73 -5.88
N PHE A 215 18.41 3.01 -7.04
CA PHE A 215 17.02 2.72 -7.39
C PHE A 215 17.00 1.45 -8.25
N VAL A 216 16.40 0.37 -7.76
CA VAL A 216 16.46 -0.97 -8.38
C VAL A 216 15.10 -1.38 -8.93
N ASP A 217 14.06 -1.27 -8.11
CA ASP A 217 12.72 -1.76 -8.42
C ASP A 217 11.67 -0.90 -7.68
N PRO A 218 10.75 -0.22 -8.39
CA PRO A 218 9.68 0.55 -7.77
C PRO A 218 8.53 -0.29 -7.21
N THR A 219 8.50 -1.61 -7.51
CA THR A 219 7.40 -2.50 -7.12
C THR A 219 7.24 -2.53 -5.61
N GLY A 220 6.00 -2.36 -5.14
CA GLY A 220 5.67 -2.39 -3.72
C GLY A 220 6.06 -1.14 -2.93
N ALA A 221 6.66 -0.11 -3.56
CA ALA A 221 7.00 1.14 -2.88
C ALA A 221 5.76 1.85 -2.34
N GLY A 222 4.69 1.95 -3.14
CA GLY A 222 3.41 2.54 -2.75
C GLY A 222 2.75 1.77 -1.62
N ASP A 223 2.76 0.43 -1.71
CA ASP A 223 2.19 -0.45 -0.70
C ASP A 223 2.95 -0.37 0.62
N SER A 224 4.29 -0.33 0.55
CA SER A 224 5.16 -0.16 1.73
C SER A 224 4.95 1.20 2.37
N PHE A 225 4.79 2.25 1.57
CA PHE A 225 4.45 3.58 2.06
C PHE A 225 3.12 3.58 2.82
N ALA A 226 2.06 3.01 2.23
CA ALA A 226 0.74 2.92 2.85
C ALA A 226 0.78 2.06 4.12
N GLY A 227 1.43 0.89 4.07
CA GLY A 227 1.55 -0.01 5.21
C GLY A 227 2.28 0.61 6.40
N ALA A 228 3.42 1.26 6.17
CA ALA A 228 4.17 1.94 7.23
C ALA A 228 3.39 3.15 7.80
N THR A 229 2.73 3.92 6.94
CA THR A 229 1.87 5.04 7.35
C THR A 229 0.76 4.57 8.28
N MET A 230 0.02 3.53 7.90
CA MET A 230 -1.07 2.98 8.69
C MET A 230 -0.57 2.28 9.96
N GLY A 231 0.56 1.57 9.89
CA GLY A 231 1.18 0.95 11.06
C GLY A 231 1.55 1.98 12.14
N TYR A 232 2.09 3.13 11.75
CA TYR A 232 2.36 4.24 12.67
C TYR A 232 1.06 4.84 13.25
N LEU A 233 0.05 5.08 12.41
CA LEU A 233 -1.23 5.67 12.81
C LEU A 233 -2.00 4.80 13.82
N THR A 234 -1.76 3.49 13.86
CA THR A 234 -2.34 2.61 14.88
C THR A 234 -1.97 3.03 16.31
N ASN A 235 -0.84 3.70 16.51
CA ASN A 235 -0.34 4.09 17.83
C ASN A 235 -0.64 5.55 18.21
N VAL A 236 -1.31 6.32 17.35
CA VAL A 236 -1.66 7.70 17.68
C VAL A 236 -2.98 7.78 18.45
N GLU A 237 -3.15 8.83 19.25
CA GLU A 237 -4.37 9.07 20.01
C GLU A 237 -5.52 9.58 19.13
N ALA A 238 -5.19 10.37 18.11
CA ALA A 238 -6.15 10.95 17.18
C ALA A 238 -5.61 10.95 15.74
N LEU A 239 -6.51 10.70 14.80
CA LEU A 239 -6.23 10.90 13.39
C LEU A 239 -6.40 12.38 13.06
N ASP A 240 -5.27 13.07 12.86
CA ASP A 240 -5.24 14.46 12.44
C ASP A 240 -4.15 14.71 11.40
N LYS A 241 -4.12 15.93 10.87
CA LYS A 241 -3.13 16.32 9.87
C LYS A 241 -1.68 16.16 10.35
N TYR A 242 -1.41 16.43 11.63
CA TYR A 242 -0.07 16.36 12.18
C TYR A 242 0.41 14.91 12.30
N SER A 243 -0.41 14.05 12.88
CA SER A 243 -0.14 12.61 12.99
C SER A 243 0.06 11.97 11.60
N LEU A 244 -0.73 12.40 10.60
CA LEU A 244 -0.58 11.96 9.22
C LEU A 244 0.75 12.40 8.59
N ILE A 245 1.18 13.65 8.79
CA ILE A 245 2.48 14.12 8.28
C ILE A 245 3.63 13.29 8.86
N VAL A 246 3.60 13.01 10.17
CA VAL A 246 4.61 12.17 10.81
C VAL A 246 4.57 10.75 10.24
N ALA A 247 3.38 10.14 10.16
CA ALA A 247 3.18 8.80 9.61
C ALA A 247 3.67 8.68 8.16
N MET A 248 3.37 9.66 7.31
CA MET A 248 3.83 9.72 5.91
C MET A 248 5.34 9.84 5.78
N ASN A 249 6.03 10.52 6.71
CA ASN A 249 7.51 10.53 6.72
C ASN A 249 8.07 9.13 7.02
N TYR A 250 7.46 8.36 7.92
CA TYR A 250 7.80 6.94 8.11
C TYR A 250 7.48 6.12 6.86
N GLY A 251 6.33 6.36 6.22
CA GLY A 251 5.97 5.76 4.94
C GLY A 251 7.02 6.00 3.88
N ALA A 252 7.47 7.26 3.72
CA ALA A 252 8.52 7.64 2.77
C ALA A 252 9.88 7.01 3.11
N ALA A 253 10.23 6.90 4.40
CA ALA A 253 11.45 6.21 4.83
C ALA A 253 11.43 4.73 4.44
N VAL A 254 10.33 4.02 4.72
CA VAL A 254 10.19 2.59 4.36
C VAL A 254 10.15 2.39 2.85
N ALA A 255 9.34 3.15 2.12
CA ALA A 255 9.27 3.06 0.66
C ALA A 255 10.64 3.29 0.00
N SER A 256 11.45 4.22 0.53
CA SER A 256 12.79 4.47 0.03
C SER A 256 13.75 3.28 0.23
N ILE A 257 13.54 2.46 1.27
CA ILE A 257 14.30 1.22 1.49
C ILE A 257 13.82 0.15 0.51
N THR A 258 12.51 0.02 0.32
CA THR A 258 11.91 -0.96 -0.59
C THR A 258 12.49 -0.87 -2.00
N VAL A 259 12.60 0.33 -2.56
CA VAL A 259 13.07 0.54 -3.95
C VAL A 259 14.56 0.25 -4.16
N GLU A 260 15.34 0.02 -3.13
CA GLU A 260 16.77 -0.32 -3.23
C GLU A 260 17.04 -1.81 -3.49
N GLY A 261 16.00 -2.65 -3.54
CA GLY A 261 16.09 -4.07 -3.85
C GLY A 261 15.09 -4.52 -4.89
N PHE A 262 15.31 -5.69 -5.47
CA PHE A 262 14.40 -6.31 -6.43
C PHE A 262 13.33 -7.13 -5.71
N GLY A 263 12.07 -6.93 -6.06
CA GLY A 263 10.95 -7.58 -5.39
C GLY A 263 10.94 -7.33 -3.87
N THR A 264 10.65 -8.35 -3.10
CA THR A 264 10.56 -8.24 -1.63
C THR A 264 11.90 -8.30 -0.89
N THR A 265 13.05 -8.43 -1.58
CA THR A 265 14.35 -8.69 -0.96
C THR A 265 14.72 -7.66 0.09
N ARG A 266 14.57 -6.38 -0.23
CA ARG A 266 15.01 -5.29 0.64
C ARG A 266 14.03 -5.01 1.78
N ILE A 267 12.72 -5.12 1.53
CA ILE A 267 11.71 -4.93 2.57
C ILE A 267 11.73 -6.09 3.58
N MET A 268 12.09 -7.29 3.17
CA MET A 268 12.28 -8.41 4.09
C MET A 268 13.43 -8.18 5.08
N ASP A 269 14.44 -7.41 4.72
CA ASP A 269 15.57 -7.07 5.59
C ASP A 269 15.37 -5.76 6.37
N LEU A 270 14.15 -5.19 6.33
CA LEU A 270 13.81 -3.93 6.95
C LEU A 270 14.08 -3.93 8.46
N SER A 271 14.70 -2.86 8.96
CA SER A 271 15.02 -2.70 10.38
C SER A 271 14.60 -1.33 10.92
N LYS A 272 14.18 -1.31 12.20
CA LYS A 272 13.77 -0.05 12.87
C LYS A 272 14.88 1.01 12.86
N PRO A 273 16.17 0.70 13.15
CA PRO A 273 17.23 1.71 13.14
C PRO A 273 17.42 2.39 11.77
N GLU A 274 17.33 1.63 10.68
CA GLU A 274 17.47 2.20 9.32
C GLU A 274 16.29 3.09 8.96
N VAL A 275 15.07 2.68 9.31
CA VAL A 275 13.87 3.47 9.10
C VAL A 275 13.94 4.77 9.89
N GLU A 276 14.35 4.70 11.17
CA GLU A 276 14.49 5.87 12.02
C GLU A 276 15.54 6.86 11.48
N GLU A 277 16.68 6.36 11.01
CA GLU A 277 17.72 7.21 10.38
C GLU A 277 17.15 7.99 9.18
N ARG A 278 16.36 7.33 8.31
CA ARG A 278 15.75 7.99 7.15
C ARG A 278 14.64 8.96 7.56
N PHE A 279 13.83 8.58 8.54
CA PHE A 279 12.80 9.45 9.10
C PHE A 279 13.40 10.76 9.64
N GLN A 280 14.46 10.68 10.43
CA GLN A 280 15.13 11.87 10.98
C GLN A 280 15.64 12.82 9.88
N LYS A 281 16.11 12.27 8.77
CA LYS A 281 16.55 13.10 7.61
C LYS A 281 15.37 13.75 6.88
N LEU A 282 14.24 13.06 6.77
CA LEU A 282 13.01 13.58 6.14
C LEU A 282 12.33 14.66 6.98
N SER A 283 12.22 14.41 8.28
CA SER A 283 11.57 15.34 9.23
C SER A 283 12.42 16.57 9.58
N GLY A 284 13.64 16.68 9.07
CA GLY A 284 14.54 17.81 9.31
C GLY A 284 15.29 17.76 10.64
N GLY A 285 15.30 16.60 11.30
CA GLY A 285 15.92 16.38 12.61
C GLY A 285 15.11 16.95 13.78
N PRO A 286 15.54 16.74 15.02
CA PRO A 286 14.81 17.19 16.20
C PRO A 286 14.72 18.73 16.23
N GLY A 287 13.54 19.28 15.94
CA GLY A 287 13.24 20.70 16.06
C GLY A 287 12.56 21.39 14.87
N ARG A 288 12.11 20.66 13.84
CA ARG A 288 11.40 21.23 12.67
C ARG A 288 10.02 20.58 12.43
N ILE A 289 9.31 20.31 13.47
CA ILE A 289 7.87 20.00 13.38
C ILE A 289 7.11 21.08 14.12
#